data_42a11454cb169e64a85922bf66dfe271
#
_entry.id   42a11454cb169e64a85922bf66dfe271
#
_cell.length_a   1.000
_cell.length_b   1.000
_cell.length_c   1.000
_cell.angle_alpha   90.00
_cell.angle_beta   90.00
_cell.angle_gamma   90.00
#
_symmetry.space_group_name_H-M   'P 1'
#
loop_
_entity.id
_entity.type
_entity.pdbx_description
1 polymer ?
#
loop_
_entity_poly.entity_id
_entity_poly.type
_entity_poly.pdbx_seq_one_letter_code
_entity_poly.pdbx_strand_id
1 'polypeptide(L)'
;MLRFMMLLCLCLFPFLGAWCEKQAAAEAPGASALAIWGGNGDESLSSAYRTSEGDVVLLAQTDSTSGTPALSSRAADGTRDGWILRVSNTGELKSETLLSWEGEPFILGAVENPEGLCMIVVESIDKTEYVENTGYIVKYNVSSKAIQREKLPGLPHDVYACERGLLITGACAIDASHAAAWSAFVDASGRISWSYCSPEMYSENEIVLQKGVLRQNETILYGRKPDEVPEKQYLRILDQSGRFLRDLPLPELEHFNIHGMLPTDEGVLIYGYKWESGECASMVFVHVDLEGHVLFSKAFADMQSVLSVCPASRGGYYFAENADDGLNVFYLSDDGETELLQSVPCDNLISCRNMYEEADGGLTCMGEMRVLTDDGCAREKLFILSLSALFF
;
A
#
# COMPACT_ATOMS: atom_id res chain seq x y z
N MET A 1 -2.55 53.98 -35.84
CA MET A 1 -2.25 52.59 -36.21
C MET A 1 -1.48 51.86 -35.11
N LEU A 2 -1.67 52.25 -33.84
CA LEU A 2 -0.97 51.66 -32.67
C LEU A 2 -1.92 51.27 -31.52
N ARG A 3 -3.22 51.21 -31.79
CA ARG A 3 -4.25 50.80 -30.77
C ARG A 3 -4.99 49.52 -31.09
N PHE A 4 -4.61 48.81 -32.17
CA PHE A 4 -5.23 47.56 -32.60
C PHE A 4 -4.38 46.30 -32.38
N MET A 5 -3.14 46.45 -31.88
CA MET A 5 -2.24 45.33 -31.59
C MET A 5 -2.21 44.91 -30.10
N MET A 6 -2.94 45.62 -29.23
CA MET A 6 -2.95 45.29 -27.78
C MET A 6 -4.17 44.48 -27.34
N LEU A 7 -5.09 44.13 -28.25
CA LEU A 7 -6.29 43.35 -27.94
C LEU A 7 -6.25 41.90 -28.38
N LEU A 8 -5.16 41.49 -29.07
CA LEU A 8 -5.00 40.10 -29.56
C LEU A 8 -4.09 39.21 -28.68
N CYS A 9 -3.50 39.77 -27.61
CA CYS A 9 -2.67 38.99 -26.66
C CYS A 9 -3.41 38.57 -25.40
N LEU A 10 -4.70 38.85 -25.25
CA LEU A 10 -5.47 38.55 -24.03
C LEU A 10 -6.45 37.38 -24.17
N CYS A 11 -6.44 36.68 -25.29
CA CYS A 11 -7.32 35.51 -25.51
C CYS A 11 -6.60 34.18 -25.72
N LEU A 12 -5.30 34.06 -25.38
CA LEU A 12 -4.52 32.82 -25.56
C LEU A 12 -3.95 32.23 -24.27
N PHE A 13 -4.53 32.54 -23.12
CA PHE A 13 -4.23 31.81 -21.88
C PHE A 13 -5.51 31.43 -21.16
N PRO A 14 -6.09 30.29 -21.51
CA PRO A 14 -6.47 29.35 -20.50
C PRO A 14 -6.26 27.89 -20.97
N PHE A 15 -5.07 27.40 -20.97
CA PHE A 15 -4.74 25.98 -20.99
C PHE A 15 -3.34 25.78 -20.41
N LEU A 16 -3.12 26.25 -19.18
CA LEU A 16 -2.09 25.67 -18.34
C LEU A 16 -2.78 24.54 -17.58
N GLY A 17 -3.08 23.49 -18.33
CA GLY A 17 -3.52 22.21 -17.81
C GLY A 17 -2.39 21.55 -17.03
N ALA A 18 -2.81 20.84 -16.01
CA ALA A 18 -2.10 19.85 -15.21
C ALA A 18 -0.63 19.64 -15.62
N TRP A 19 0.30 20.16 -14.83
CA TRP A 19 1.70 19.86 -14.96
C TRP A 19 1.92 18.41 -14.48
N CYS A 20 1.77 17.46 -15.40
CA CYS A 20 2.48 16.21 -15.35
C CYS A 20 3.86 16.50 -15.94
N GLU A 21 4.86 16.75 -15.13
CA GLU A 21 6.24 16.72 -15.62
C GLU A 21 6.55 15.28 -15.99
N LYS A 22 6.40 14.95 -17.28
CA LYS A 22 7.15 13.86 -17.86
C LYS A 22 8.62 14.29 -17.86
N GLN A 23 9.28 14.17 -16.72
CA GLN A 23 10.72 14.09 -16.76
C GLN A 23 11.02 12.83 -17.54
N ALA A 24 11.65 13.00 -18.70
CA ALA A 24 12.28 11.88 -19.39
C ALA A 24 13.17 11.22 -18.33
N ALA A 25 12.87 9.97 -17.99
CA ALA A 25 13.72 9.18 -17.10
C ALA A 25 15.14 9.39 -17.63
N ALA A 26 16.00 10.00 -16.84
CA ALA A 26 17.41 10.08 -17.18
C ALA A 26 17.81 8.67 -17.55
N GLU A 27 18.47 8.47 -18.70
CA GLU A 27 18.76 7.21 -19.38
C GLU A 27 19.31 6.12 -18.44
N ALA A 28 18.52 5.69 -17.47
CA ALA A 28 18.82 4.51 -16.68
C ALA A 28 18.57 3.30 -17.58
N PRO A 29 19.56 2.45 -17.81
CA PRO A 29 19.39 1.25 -18.61
C PRO A 29 18.18 0.46 -18.10
N GLY A 30 17.17 0.26 -18.97
CA GLY A 30 15.98 -0.52 -18.64
C GLY A 30 14.76 0.25 -18.09
N ALA A 31 14.85 1.52 -17.68
CA ALA A 31 13.67 2.32 -17.36
C ALA A 31 12.96 2.76 -18.66
N SER A 32 11.69 2.39 -18.82
CA SER A 32 10.91 2.72 -20.02
C SER A 32 10.07 4.00 -19.85
N ALA A 33 9.60 4.29 -18.64
CA ALA A 33 8.84 5.51 -18.33
C ALA A 33 8.86 5.82 -16.83
N LEU A 34 8.86 7.12 -16.50
CA LEU A 34 8.64 7.63 -15.15
C LEU A 34 7.54 8.70 -15.22
N ALA A 35 6.49 8.54 -14.41
CA ALA A 35 5.46 9.55 -14.21
C ALA A 35 5.45 9.98 -12.73
N ILE A 36 5.34 11.30 -12.48
CA ILE A 36 5.35 11.89 -11.14
C ILE A 36 4.05 12.67 -10.95
N TRP A 37 3.41 12.49 -9.79
CA TRP A 37 2.14 13.08 -9.44
C TRP A 37 2.23 13.80 -8.10
N GLY A 38 1.69 15.01 -8.03
CA GLY A 38 1.61 15.79 -6.80
C GLY A 38 1.35 17.28 -7.06
N GLY A 39 1.37 18.05 -6.00
CA GLY A 39 1.12 19.48 -6.02
C GLY A 39 2.22 20.29 -5.33
N ASN A 40 1.82 21.28 -4.56
CA ASN A 40 2.72 22.15 -3.80
C ASN A 40 3.02 21.66 -2.37
N GLY A 41 2.38 20.59 -1.92
CA GLY A 41 2.57 19.97 -0.61
C GLY A 41 3.28 18.62 -0.70
N ASP A 42 3.05 17.77 0.30
CA ASP A 42 3.59 16.42 0.39
C ASP A 42 2.50 15.38 0.12
N GLU A 43 2.84 14.37 -0.68
CA GLU A 43 2.00 13.23 -1.00
C GLU A 43 2.59 11.96 -0.38
N SER A 44 1.72 11.10 0.16
CA SER A 44 2.11 9.80 0.71
C SER A 44 1.24 8.69 0.13
N LEU A 45 1.88 7.66 -0.46
CA LEU A 45 1.19 6.51 -1.02
C LEU A 45 0.84 5.52 0.09
N SER A 46 -0.44 5.23 0.25
CA SER A 46 -0.90 4.22 1.19
C SER A 46 -0.96 2.83 0.54
N SER A 47 -1.51 2.75 -0.67
CA SER A 47 -1.67 1.51 -1.42
C SER A 47 -1.85 1.81 -2.91
N ALA A 48 -1.66 0.80 -3.74
CA ALA A 48 -2.00 0.87 -5.15
C ALA A 48 -2.48 -0.49 -5.66
N TYR A 49 -3.30 -0.48 -6.71
CA TYR A 49 -3.72 -1.72 -7.36
C TYR A 49 -3.94 -1.48 -8.85
N ARG A 50 -3.96 -2.59 -9.61
CA ARG A 50 -4.25 -2.57 -11.03
C ARG A 50 -5.71 -2.92 -11.28
N THR A 51 -6.36 -2.12 -12.12
CA THR A 51 -7.74 -2.38 -12.54
C THR A 51 -7.80 -3.50 -13.58
N SER A 52 -8.99 -4.08 -13.76
CA SER A 52 -9.23 -5.06 -14.82
C SER A 52 -8.99 -4.50 -16.25
N GLU A 53 -9.05 -3.18 -16.42
CA GLU A 53 -8.76 -2.49 -17.68
C GLU A 53 -7.26 -2.18 -17.88
N GLY A 54 -6.43 -2.51 -16.88
CA GLY A 54 -4.98 -2.30 -16.92
C GLY A 54 -4.52 -0.91 -16.45
N ASP A 55 -5.43 -0.06 -15.97
CA ASP A 55 -5.08 1.19 -15.32
C ASP A 55 -4.52 0.95 -13.92
N VAL A 56 -3.82 1.94 -13.38
CA VAL A 56 -3.33 1.96 -11.99
C VAL A 56 -4.19 2.88 -11.17
N VAL A 57 -4.63 2.43 -10.01
CA VAL A 57 -5.26 3.28 -9.00
C VAL A 57 -4.27 3.47 -7.85
N LEU A 58 -3.91 4.72 -7.59
CA LEU A 58 -3.11 5.13 -6.44
C LEU A 58 -4.04 5.63 -5.35
N LEU A 59 -3.85 5.12 -4.14
CA LEU A 59 -4.57 5.50 -2.92
C LEU A 59 -3.57 6.22 -2.03
N ALA A 60 -3.74 7.51 -1.86
CA ALA A 60 -2.74 8.37 -1.23
C ALA A 60 -3.36 9.35 -0.22
N GLN A 61 -2.52 10.03 0.52
CA GLN A 61 -2.84 11.25 1.26
C GLN A 61 -2.11 12.43 0.64
N THR A 62 -2.68 13.63 0.76
CA THR A 62 -2.10 14.87 0.27
C THR A 62 -2.43 16.05 1.16
N ASP A 63 -1.49 16.97 1.35
CA ASP A 63 -1.72 18.31 1.90
C ASP A 63 -1.59 19.41 0.83
N SER A 64 -1.38 19.03 -0.43
CA SER A 64 -1.27 19.95 -1.57
C SER A 64 -2.57 20.71 -1.84
N THR A 65 -2.43 21.99 -2.17
CA THR A 65 -3.54 22.89 -2.54
C THR A 65 -3.45 23.40 -3.97
N SER A 66 -2.50 22.92 -4.75
CA SER A 66 -2.33 23.20 -6.18
C SER A 66 -1.65 22.02 -6.87
N GLY A 67 -1.69 21.98 -8.19
CA GLY A 67 -1.12 20.94 -9.01
C GLY A 67 -2.16 20.38 -9.98
N THR A 68 -2.97 19.46 -9.54
CA THR A 68 -4.09 18.95 -10.35
C THR A 68 -5.39 19.73 -10.09
N PRO A 69 -6.45 19.56 -10.92
CA PRO A 69 -7.74 20.19 -10.70
C PRO A 69 -8.36 19.87 -9.33
N ALA A 70 -8.27 18.61 -8.84
CA ALA A 70 -8.80 18.26 -7.53
C ALA A 70 -7.99 18.93 -6.40
N LEU A 71 -6.67 18.89 -6.45
CA LEU A 71 -5.80 19.54 -5.46
C LEU A 71 -6.06 21.05 -5.40
N SER A 72 -6.26 21.70 -6.55
CA SER A 72 -6.54 23.14 -6.62
C SER A 72 -7.90 23.53 -6.05
N SER A 73 -8.80 22.59 -5.82
CA SER A 73 -10.10 22.81 -5.16
C SER A 73 -10.06 22.65 -3.64
N ARG A 74 -8.93 22.16 -3.09
CA ARG A 74 -8.74 21.87 -1.66
C ARG A 74 -8.55 23.16 -0.84
N ALA A 75 -9.11 23.18 0.36
CA ALA A 75 -8.87 24.27 1.32
C ALA A 75 -7.45 24.13 1.94
N ALA A 76 -6.79 25.26 2.14
CA ALA A 76 -5.48 25.32 2.80
C ALA A 76 -5.67 25.39 4.33
N ASP A 77 -6.17 24.34 4.94
CA ASP A 77 -6.44 24.25 6.39
C ASP A 77 -5.36 23.54 7.20
N GLY A 78 -4.33 23.00 6.50
CA GLY A 78 -3.21 22.28 7.09
C GLY A 78 -3.47 20.81 7.41
N THR A 79 -4.69 20.30 7.14
CA THR A 79 -5.01 18.88 7.28
C THR A 79 -4.58 18.10 6.03
N ARG A 80 -4.55 16.78 6.09
CA ARG A 80 -4.37 15.91 4.92
C ARG A 80 -5.71 15.35 4.46
N ASP A 81 -5.90 15.30 3.13
CA ASP A 81 -7.04 14.63 2.51
C ASP A 81 -6.61 13.29 1.90
N GLY A 82 -7.54 12.34 1.84
CA GLY A 82 -7.35 11.14 1.03
C GLY A 82 -7.41 11.51 -0.46
N TRP A 83 -6.47 10.99 -1.26
CA TRP A 83 -6.39 11.28 -2.68
C TRP A 83 -6.38 9.98 -3.49
N ILE A 84 -7.36 9.84 -4.36
CA ILE A 84 -7.54 8.69 -5.25
C ILE A 84 -7.23 9.17 -6.66
N LEU A 85 -6.20 8.56 -7.28
CA LEU A 85 -5.86 8.81 -8.69
C LEU A 85 -6.06 7.53 -9.49
N ARG A 86 -6.65 7.65 -10.66
CA ARG A 86 -6.64 6.62 -11.68
C ARG A 86 -5.78 7.11 -12.85
N VAL A 87 -4.75 6.39 -13.18
CA VAL A 87 -3.81 6.69 -14.25
C VAL A 87 -3.71 5.53 -15.21
N SER A 88 -3.44 5.82 -16.49
CA SER A 88 -3.16 4.78 -17.47
C SER A 88 -1.83 4.09 -17.18
N ASN A 89 -1.59 2.93 -17.78
CA ASN A 89 -0.28 2.26 -17.75
C ASN A 89 0.87 3.10 -18.34
N THR A 90 0.55 4.17 -19.10
CA THR A 90 1.53 5.13 -19.62
C THR A 90 1.70 6.36 -18.73
N GLY A 91 1.08 6.38 -17.54
CA GLY A 91 1.15 7.49 -16.59
C GLY A 91 0.30 8.70 -16.96
N GLU A 92 -0.81 8.56 -17.72
CA GLU A 92 -1.76 9.62 -18.01
C GLU A 92 -2.87 9.63 -16.96
N LEU A 93 -3.17 10.79 -16.37
CA LEU A 93 -4.28 10.95 -15.42
C LEU A 93 -5.61 10.76 -16.12
N LYS A 94 -6.38 9.76 -15.71
CA LYS A 94 -7.74 9.49 -16.21
C LYS A 94 -8.81 10.11 -15.32
N SER A 95 -8.65 9.99 -14.01
CA SER A 95 -9.54 10.61 -13.04
C SER A 95 -8.86 10.79 -11.70
N GLU A 96 -9.37 11.71 -10.90
CA GLU A 96 -8.95 11.97 -9.54
C GLU A 96 -10.12 12.34 -8.64
N THR A 97 -9.98 12.05 -7.34
CA THR A 97 -11.00 12.36 -6.32
C THR A 97 -10.34 12.62 -4.99
N LEU A 98 -10.77 13.66 -4.30
CA LEU A 98 -10.40 13.93 -2.90
C LEU A 98 -11.47 13.39 -1.95
N LEU A 99 -11.00 12.80 -0.85
CA LEU A 99 -11.81 12.45 0.32
C LEU A 99 -11.48 13.46 1.42
N SER A 100 -12.26 14.56 1.45
CA SER A 100 -12.09 15.62 2.46
C SER A 100 -13.07 15.38 3.59
N TRP A 101 -12.56 15.12 4.80
CA TRP A 101 -13.31 14.81 6.00
C TRP A 101 -12.96 15.78 7.14
N GLU A 102 -13.59 15.63 8.31
CA GLU A 102 -13.24 16.43 9.49
C GLU A 102 -11.83 16.09 10.02
N GLY A 103 -11.48 14.78 9.97
CA GLY A 103 -10.16 14.29 10.29
C GLY A 103 -9.33 13.97 9.05
N GLU A 104 -8.15 13.40 9.26
CA GLU A 104 -7.26 12.95 8.19
C GLU A 104 -7.65 11.53 7.75
N PRO A 105 -8.20 11.33 6.54
CA PRO A 105 -8.53 10.01 6.03
C PRO A 105 -7.28 9.30 5.47
N PHE A 106 -7.00 8.11 5.97
CA PHE A 106 -5.95 7.22 5.50
C PHE A 106 -6.57 6.00 4.81
N ILE A 107 -6.35 5.83 3.49
CA ILE A 107 -6.95 4.76 2.69
C ILE A 107 -6.05 3.53 2.75
N LEU A 108 -6.44 2.49 3.49
CA LEU A 108 -5.64 1.28 3.66
C LEU A 108 -5.67 0.37 2.42
N GLY A 109 -6.79 0.34 1.70
CA GLY A 109 -6.93 -0.50 0.51
C GLY A 109 -8.28 -0.29 -0.16
N ALA A 110 -8.39 -0.75 -1.41
CA ALA A 110 -9.62 -0.65 -2.20
C ALA A 110 -9.79 -1.85 -3.13
N VAL A 111 -11.04 -2.07 -3.53
CA VAL A 111 -11.43 -3.02 -4.59
C VAL A 111 -12.46 -2.36 -5.50
N GLU A 112 -12.37 -2.64 -6.80
CA GLU A 112 -13.36 -2.19 -7.77
C GLU A 112 -14.67 -2.98 -7.64
N ASN A 113 -15.76 -2.28 -7.91
CA ASN A 113 -17.08 -2.88 -8.12
C ASN A 113 -17.75 -2.20 -9.34
N PRO A 114 -18.87 -2.73 -9.87
CA PRO A 114 -19.51 -2.16 -11.07
C PRO A 114 -19.94 -0.70 -10.94
N GLU A 115 -20.07 -0.16 -9.73
CA GLU A 115 -20.49 1.22 -9.49
C GLU A 115 -19.32 2.16 -9.18
N GLY A 116 -18.15 1.61 -8.82
CA GLY A 116 -16.97 2.40 -8.45
C GLY A 116 -15.99 1.66 -7.55
N LEU A 117 -15.74 2.17 -6.35
CA LEU A 117 -14.77 1.62 -5.40
C LEU A 117 -15.42 1.29 -4.05
N CYS A 118 -15.00 0.16 -3.48
CA CYS A 118 -15.14 -0.12 -2.06
C CYS A 118 -13.77 -0.01 -1.39
N MET A 119 -13.66 0.78 -0.34
CA MET A 119 -12.40 1.10 0.32
C MET A 119 -12.50 0.88 1.82
N ILE A 120 -11.37 0.59 2.46
CA ILE A 120 -11.22 0.69 3.92
C ILE A 120 -10.40 1.93 4.23
N VAL A 121 -10.96 2.79 5.05
CA VAL A 121 -10.39 4.09 5.42
C VAL A 121 -10.35 4.21 6.93
N VAL A 122 -9.23 4.69 7.46
CA VAL A 122 -9.11 5.12 8.85
C VAL A 122 -9.12 6.64 8.87
N GLU A 123 -10.01 7.22 9.63
CA GLU A 123 -10.04 8.65 9.90
C GLU A 123 -9.36 8.92 11.24
N SER A 124 -8.36 9.80 11.25
CA SER A 124 -7.66 10.26 12.45
C SER A 124 -8.09 11.67 12.77
N ILE A 125 -8.63 11.89 13.96
CA ILE A 125 -9.06 13.21 14.43
C ILE A 125 -8.25 13.58 15.66
N ASP A 126 -7.46 14.66 15.55
CA ASP A 126 -6.76 15.22 16.70
C ASP A 126 -7.74 15.85 17.68
N LYS A 127 -7.73 15.35 18.90
CA LYS A 127 -8.40 15.94 20.06
C LYS A 127 -7.36 16.61 20.96
N THR A 128 -7.78 17.45 21.83
CA THR A 128 -6.88 18.23 22.71
C THR A 128 -5.96 17.37 23.58
N GLU A 129 -6.34 16.13 23.87
CA GLU A 129 -5.62 15.23 24.77
C GLU A 129 -5.24 13.87 24.14
N TYR A 130 -5.81 13.50 22.97
CA TYR A 130 -5.58 12.22 22.31
C TYR A 130 -5.96 12.28 20.82
N VAL A 131 -5.51 11.29 20.05
CA VAL A 131 -5.94 11.07 18.66
C VAL A 131 -7.05 10.02 18.63
N GLU A 132 -8.19 10.34 18.04
CA GLU A 132 -9.29 9.40 17.85
C GLU A 132 -9.19 8.79 16.46
N ASN A 133 -8.99 7.46 16.38
CA ASN A 133 -8.97 6.72 15.14
C ASN A 133 -10.26 5.93 14.97
N THR A 134 -10.88 6.04 13.79
CA THR A 134 -12.09 5.32 13.46
C THR A 134 -11.98 4.69 12.06
N GLY A 135 -12.27 3.38 11.95
CA GLY A 135 -12.31 2.67 10.68
C GLY A 135 -13.67 2.78 10.00
N TYR A 136 -13.64 2.88 8.68
CA TYR A 136 -14.84 2.93 7.82
C TYR A 136 -14.72 2.03 6.60
N ILE A 137 -15.86 1.44 6.21
CA ILE A 137 -16.09 0.99 4.84
C ILE A 137 -16.59 2.21 4.06
N VAL A 138 -15.93 2.54 2.97
CA VAL A 138 -16.29 3.68 2.11
C VAL A 138 -16.64 3.18 0.73
N LYS A 139 -17.86 3.52 0.26
CA LYS A 139 -18.32 3.24 -1.11
C LYS A 139 -18.28 4.54 -1.90
N TYR A 140 -17.48 4.56 -2.95
CA TYR A 140 -17.38 5.68 -3.86
C TYR A 140 -18.00 5.30 -5.21
N ASN A 141 -19.07 6.00 -5.60
CA ASN A 141 -19.70 5.82 -6.90
C ASN A 141 -19.06 6.78 -7.92
N VAL A 142 -18.41 6.23 -8.93
CA VAL A 142 -17.67 7.02 -9.94
C VAL A 142 -18.58 7.91 -10.77
N SER A 143 -19.80 7.45 -11.11
CA SER A 143 -20.71 8.20 -11.98
C SER A 143 -21.37 9.37 -11.27
N SER A 144 -21.87 9.16 -10.05
CA SER A 144 -22.55 10.21 -9.26
C SER A 144 -21.59 11.01 -8.36
N LYS A 145 -20.34 10.55 -8.21
CA LYS A 145 -19.35 11.06 -7.24
C LYS A 145 -19.84 10.99 -5.79
N ALA A 146 -20.85 10.16 -5.52
CA ALA A 146 -21.41 9.99 -4.18
C ALA A 146 -20.46 9.13 -3.33
N ILE A 147 -20.27 9.56 -2.08
CA ILE A 147 -19.49 8.85 -1.06
C ILE A 147 -20.47 8.42 0.03
N GLN A 148 -20.49 7.12 0.35
CA GLN A 148 -21.18 6.55 1.48
C GLN A 148 -20.16 5.93 2.42
N ARG A 149 -20.31 6.15 3.72
CA ARG A 149 -19.42 5.59 4.74
C ARG A 149 -20.21 4.85 5.81
N GLU A 150 -19.70 3.71 6.24
CA GLU A 150 -20.23 2.88 7.30
C GLU A 150 -19.11 2.56 8.29
N LYS A 151 -19.35 2.82 9.56
CA LYS A 151 -18.35 2.60 10.62
C LYS A 151 -18.08 1.11 10.79
N LEU A 152 -16.81 0.73 10.86
CA LEU A 152 -16.38 -0.63 11.18
C LEU A 152 -16.52 -0.92 12.69
N PRO A 153 -16.75 -2.18 13.07
CA PRO A 153 -16.81 -2.59 14.48
C PRO A 153 -15.43 -2.59 15.17
N GLY A 154 -14.35 -2.55 14.39
CA GLY A 154 -12.98 -2.54 14.88
C GLY A 154 -12.12 -1.52 14.13
N LEU A 155 -10.93 -1.23 14.67
CA LEU A 155 -9.92 -0.40 14.04
C LEU A 155 -9.06 -1.25 13.11
N PRO A 156 -9.08 -1.02 11.79
CA PRO A 156 -8.21 -1.72 10.84
C PRO A 156 -6.77 -1.24 10.99
N HIS A 157 -5.82 -2.20 10.90
CA HIS A 157 -4.40 -1.93 10.86
C HIS A 157 -3.80 -2.26 9.49
N ASP A 158 -4.35 -3.27 8.82
CA ASP A 158 -3.90 -3.69 7.50
C ASP A 158 -5.07 -4.21 6.66
N VAL A 159 -4.90 -4.13 5.34
CA VAL A 159 -5.91 -4.58 4.36
C VAL A 159 -5.22 -5.33 3.23
N TYR A 160 -5.66 -6.55 3.00
CA TYR A 160 -5.32 -7.32 1.80
C TYR A 160 -6.46 -7.23 0.80
N ALA A 161 -6.20 -6.62 -0.35
CA ALA A 161 -7.17 -6.50 -1.44
C ALA A 161 -7.08 -7.70 -2.39
N CYS A 162 -8.21 -8.24 -2.79
CA CYS A 162 -8.33 -9.25 -3.84
C CYS A 162 -9.59 -9.00 -4.68
N GLU A 163 -9.74 -9.69 -5.79
CA GLU A 163 -10.91 -9.55 -6.69
C GLU A 163 -12.27 -9.73 -5.98
N ARG A 164 -12.32 -10.54 -4.92
CA ARG A 164 -13.56 -10.82 -4.19
C ARG A 164 -13.90 -9.77 -3.15
N GLY A 165 -12.95 -8.93 -2.73
CA GLY A 165 -13.14 -7.93 -1.67
C GLY A 165 -11.87 -7.62 -0.89
N LEU A 166 -12.05 -7.19 0.35
CA LEU A 166 -11.02 -6.69 1.24
C LEU A 166 -10.98 -7.53 2.52
N LEU A 167 -9.86 -8.18 2.78
CA LEU A 167 -9.58 -8.81 4.07
C LEU A 167 -8.94 -7.77 4.99
N ILE A 168 -9.52 -7.56 6.14
CA ILE A 168 -9.07 -6.59 7.14
C ILE A 168 -8.46 -7.35 8.33
N THR A 169 -7.33 -6.88 8.82
CA THR A 169 -6.78 -7.26 10.12
C THR A 169 -6.68 -6.04 11.02
N GLY A 170 -6.89 -6.22 12.32
CA GLY A 170 -6.87 -5.10 13.25
C GLY A 170 -7.27 -5.51 14.66
N ALA A 171 -7.85 -4.57 15.40
CA ALA A 171 -8.29 -4.76 16.77
C ALA A 171 -9.73 -4.25 16.97
N CYS A 172 -10.50 -4.89 17.84
CA CYS A 172 -11.76 -4.36 18.30
C CYS A 172 -11.69 -4.10 19.82
N ALA A 173 -12.15 -2.93 20.25
CA ALA A 173 -12.25 -2.60 21.66
C ALA A 173 -13.27 -3.50 22.34
N ILE A 174 -12.88 -4.11 23.47
CA ILE A 174 -13.76 -4.89 24.36
C ILE A 174 -14.24 -4.00 25.49
N ASP A 175 -13.33 -3.24 26.08
CA ASP A 175 -13.61 -2.23 27.10
C ASP A 175 -12.58 -1.08 27.00
N ALA A 176 -12.55 -0.18 27.98
CA ALA A 176 -11.67 1.00 27.97
C ALA A 176 -10.15 0.67 28.06
N SER A 177 -9.78 -0.57 28.38
CA SER A 177 -8.39 -0.99 28.60
C SER A 177 -7.99 -2.25 27.84
N HIS A 178 -8.94 -2.91 27.20
CA HIS A 178 -8.70 -4.18 26.52
C HIS A 178 -9.25 -4.15 25.10
N ALA A 179 -8.48 -4.72 24.20
CA ALA A 179 -8.85 -5.00 22.83
C ALA A 179 -8.72 -6.52 22.54
N ALA A 180 -9.41 -6.98 21.54
CA ALA A 180 -9.21 -8.31 20.96
C ALA A 180 -8.71 -8.21 19.52
N ALA A 181 -7.92 -9.19 19.12
CA ALA A 181 -7.53 -9.32 17.73
C ALA A 181 -8.77 -9.53 16.86
N TRP A 182 -8.89 -8.73 15.80
CA TRP A 182 -10.05 -8.69 14.95
C TRP A 182 -9.68 -8.86 13.47
N SER A 183 -10.52 -9.55 12.73
CA SER A 183 -10.42 -9.64 11.28
C SER A 183 -11.82 -9.68 10.67
N ALA A 184 -11.97 -9.16 9.46
CA ALA A 184 -13.22 -9.21 8.72
C ALA A 184 -12.97 -9.30 7.23
N PHE A 185 -13.92 -9.87 6.51
CA PHE A 185 -13.94 -9.84 5.06
C PHE A 185 -15.13 -9.01 4.58
N VAL A 186 -14.79 -7.95 3.84
CA VAL A 186 -15.74 -7.05 3.18
C VAL A 186 -15.76 -7.39 1.70
N ASP A 187 -16.91 -7.79 1.16
CA ASP A 187 -17.04 -8.08 -0.27
C ASP A 187 -16.97 -6.78 -1.10
N ALA A 188 -16.81 -6.91 -2.42
CA ALA A 188 -16.68 -5.76 -3.31
C ALA A 188 -17.91 -4.83 -3.29
N SER A 189 -19.10 -5.31 -2.83
CA SER A 189 -20.28 -4.45 -2.63
C SER A 189 -20.20 -3.61 -1.35
N GLY A 190 -19.18 -3.84 -0.52
CA GLY A 190 -18.99 -3.17 0.76
C GLY A 190 -19.84 -3.75 1.89
N ARG A 191 -20.19 -5.03 1.82
CA ARG A 191 -20.91 -5.73 2.88
C ARG A 191 -19.90 -6.62 3.64
N ILE A 192 -19.96 -6.58 4.97
CA ILE A 192 -19.20 -7.51 5.81
C ILE A 192 -19.79 -8.92 5.62
N SER A 193 -19.04 -9.80 4.97
CA SER A 193 -19.43 -11.19 4.72
C SER A 193 -19.23 -12.07 5.96
N TRP A 194 -18.16 -11.81 6.71
CA TRP A 194 -17.90 -12.38 8.01
C TRP A 194 -17.00 -11.48 8.85
N SER A 195 -17.02 -11.69 10.15
CA SER A 195 -16.14 -11.02 11.12
C SER A 195 -15.72 -12.03 12.18
N TYR A 196 -14.44 -12.00 12.49
CA TYR A 196 -13.80 -12.81 13.52
C TYR A 196 -13.25 -11.90 14.62
N CYS A 197 -13.53 -12.25 15.87
CA CYS A 197 -12.94 -11.61 17.03
C CYS A 197 -12.31 -12.71 17.89
N SER A 198 -11.04 -12.55 18.25
CA SER A 198 -10.36 -13.50 19.14
C SER A 198 -11.06 -13.54 20.50
N PRO A 199 -11.20 -14.72 21.12
CA PRO A 199 -11.65 -14.80 22.50
C PRO A 199 -10.59 -14.29 23.52
N GLU A 200 -9.35 -14.14 23.06
CA GLU A 200 -8.24 -13.64 23.88
C GLU A 200 -8.27 -12.11 23.92
N MET A 201 -8.14 -11.53 25.10
CA MET A 201 -8.09 -10.09 25.31
C MET A 201 -6.64 -9.65 25.56
N TYR A 202 -6.28 -8.50 25.02
CA TYR A 202 -4.95 -7.91 25.10
C TYR A 202 -5.06 -6.46 25.60
N SER A 203 -3.96 -5.84 25.99
CA SER A 203 -3.95 -4.40 26.22
C SER A 203 -4.25 -3.65 24.91
N GLU A 204 -4.98 -2.54 24.98
CA GLU A 204 -5.47 -1.80 23.79
C GLU A 204 -4.35 -1.31 22.85
N ASN A 205 -3.10 -1.27 23.33
CA ASN A 205 -1.94 -0.83 22.54
C ASN A 205 -1.21 -1.97 21.83
N GLU A 206 -1.69 -3.21 21.92
CA GLU A 206 -1.03 -4.38 21.35
C GLU A 206 -1.66 -4.79 20.03
N ILE A 207 -0.89 -4.69 18.95
CA ILE A 207 -1.29 -5.18 17.63
C ILE A 207 -1.02 -6.68 17.57
N VAL A 208 -2.08 -7.47 17.67
CA VAL A 208 -1.99 -8.93 17.73
C VAL A 208 -2.11 -9.58 16.36
N LEU A 209 -3.08 -9.14 15.52
CA LEU A 209 -3.16 -9.54 14.11
C LEU A 209 -2.61 -8.42 13.25
N GLN A 210 -1.50 -8.69 12.56
CA GLN A 210 -0.74 -7.68 11.83
C GLN A 210 -0.97 -7.74 10.33
N LYS A 211 -1.08 -8.94 9.76
CA LYS A 211 -1.23 -9.16 8.31
C LYS A 211 -2.20 -10.30 8.05
N GLY A 212 -2.79 -10.30 6.85
CA GLY A 212 -3.65 -11.39 6.44
C GLY A 212 -3.69 -11.57 4.93
N VAL A 213 -3.88 -12.79 4.46
CA VAL A 213 -4.07 -13.11 3.05
C VAL A 213 -5.18 -14.15 2.88
N LEU A 214 -5.77 -14.17 1.70
CA LEU A 214 -6.72 -15.19 1.28
C LEU A 214 -6.03 -16.19 0.36
N ARG A 215 -6.17 -17.45 0.68
CA ARG A 215 -5.66 -18.54 -0.14
C ARG A 215 -6.77 -19.58 -0.34
N GLN A 216 -7.20 -19.77 -1.59
CA GLN A 216 -8.29 -20.67 -1.93
C GLN A 216 -9.54 -20.48 -1.04
N ASN A 217 -9.80 -21.37 -0.09
CA ASN A 217 -10.94 -21.34 0.83
C ASN A 217 -10.54 -21.03 2.28
N GLU A 218 -9.31 -20.64 2.51
CA GLU A 218 -8.79 -20.32 3.83
C GLU A 218 -8.37 -18.86 3.91
N THR A 219 -8.52 -18.30 5.10
CA THR A 219 -7.93 -17.01 5.49
C THR A 219 -6.76 -17.30 6.41
N ILE A 220 -5.59 -16.79 6.06
CA ILE A 220 -4.36 -16.96 6.81
C ILE A 220 -3.99 -15.61 7.41
N LEU A 221 -3.94 -15.54 8.73
CA LEU A 221 -3.63 -14.33 9.49
C LEU A 221 -2.30 -14.53 10.23
N TYR A 222 -1.39 -13.58 10.09
CA TYR A 222 -0.18 -13.52 10.90
C TYR A 222 -0.43 -12.74 12.18
N GLY A 223 -0.09 -13.34 13.29
CA GLY A 223 -0.27 -12.76 14.61
C GLY A 223 0.90 -13.00 15.54
N ARG A 224 0.89 -12.26 16.67
CA ARG A 224 1.86 -12.41 17.75
C ARG A 224 1.15 -12.51 19.10
N LYS A 225 1.80 -13.15 20.08
CA LYS A 225 1.40 -13.23 21.48
C LYS A 225 2.36 -12.42 22.33
N PRO A 226 2.06 -11.14 22.57
CA PRO A 226 2.97 -10.21 23.24
C PRO A 226 3.20 -10.56 24.72
N ASP A 227 2.24 -11.22 25.36
CA ASP A 227 2.32 -11.63 26.79
C ASP A 227 3.31 -12.77 27.05
N GLU A 228 3.79 -13.43 25.99
CA GLU A 228 4.77 -14.51 26.10
C GLU A 228 6.21 -13.97 25.92
N VAL A 229 7.15 -14.41 26.76
CA VAL A 229 8.55 -14.02 26.66
C VAL A 229 9.42 -15.27 26.43
N PRO A 230 10.08 -15.41 25.27
CA PRO A 230 10.04 -14.50 24.10
C PRO A 230 8.66 -14.46 23.45
N GLU A 231 8.37 -13.33 22.77
CA GLU A 231 7.13 -13.11 22.04
C GLU A 231 6.96 -14.15 20.93
N LYS A 232 5.84 -14.89 20.96
CA LYS A 232 5.59 -15.96 20.00
C LYS A 232 4.80 -15.47 18.80
N GLN A 233 5.26 -15.86 17.63
CA GLN A 233 4.62 -15.62 16.35
C GLN A 233 3.81 -16.85 15.93
N TYR A 234 2.69 -16.63 15.23
CA TYR A 234 1.84 -17.72 14.73
C TYR A 234 1.11 -17.33 13.45
N LEU A 235 0.69 -18.35 12.68
CA LEU A 235 -0.36 -18.21 11.67
C LEU A 235 -1.68 -18.70 12.24
N ARG A 236 -2.70 -17.88 12.16
CA ARG A 236 -4.09 -18.25 12.47
C ARG A 236 -4.83 -18.56 11.20
N ILE A 237 -5.39 -19.76 11.13
CA ILE A 237 -6.13 -20.23 9.96
C ILE A 237 -7.62 -20.16 10.27
N LEU A 238 -8.37 -19.46 9.41
CA LEU A 238 -9.82 -19.43 9.42
C LEU A 238 -10.35 -20.07 8.14
N ASP A 239 -11.56 -20.64 8.20
CA ASP A 239 -12.26 -21.06 6.98
C ASP A 239 -12.84 -19.84 6.21
N GLN A 240 -13.40 -20.08 5.05
CA GLN A 240 -14.02 -19.04 4.19
C GLN A 240 -15.19 -18.28 4.83
N SER A 241 -15.74 -18.78 5.94
CA SER A 241 -16.80 -18.12 6.72
C SER A 241 -16.25 -17.33 7.91
N GLY A 242 -14.93 -17.26 8.06
CA GLY A 242 -14.27 -16.59 9.19
C GLY A 242 -14.24 -17.40 10.48
N ARG A 243 -14.59 -18.70 10.44
CA ARG A 243 -14.54 -19.57 11.62
C ARG A 243 -13.09 -20.03 11.85
N PHE A 244 -12.65 -19.96 13.10
CA PHE A 244 -11.35 -20.46 13.54
C PHE A 244 -11.20 -21.96 13.26
N LEU A 245 -10.07 -22.34 12.65
CA LEU A 245 -9.69 -23.74 12.43
C LEU A 245 -8.53 -24.15 13.32
N ARG A 246 -7.41 -23.44 13.27
CA ARG A 246 -6.20 -23.75 14.02
C ARG A 246 -5.21 -22.58 14.06
N ASP A 247 -4.28 -22.64 15.01
CA ASP A 247 -3.05 -21.82 15.04
C ASP A 247 -1.85 -22.70 14.70
N LEU A 248 -0.90 -22.17 13.92
CA LEU A 248 0.36 -22.78 13.57
C LEU A 248 1.48 -21.91 14.19
N PRO A 249 2.23 -22.40 15.20
CA PRO A 249 3.32 -21.63 15.79
C PRO A 249 4.49 -21.49 14.81
N LEU A 250 5.15 -20.33 14.85
CA LEU A 250 6.31 -19.99 14.00
C LEU A 250 7.52 -19.64 14.89
N PRO A 251 8.14 -20.62 15.53
CA PRO A 251 9.24 -20.37 16.47
C PRO A 251 10.48 -19.76 15.79
N GLU A 252 10.67 -19.94 14.48
CA GLU A 252 11.77 -19.36 13.71
C GLU A 252 11.66 -17.85 13.53
N LEU A 253 10.46 -17.29 13.76
CA LEU A 253 10.17 -15.86 13.60
C LEU A 253 10.17 -15.08 14.93
N GLU A 254 10.89 -15.54 15.95
CA GLU A 254 11.11 -14.74 17.16
C GLU A 254 11.75 -13.39 16.82
N HIS A 255 11.27 -12.30 17.44
CA HIS A 255 11.74 -10.93 17.20
C HIS A 255 11.58 -10.45 15.74
N PHE A 256 10.55 -10.95 15.06
CA PHE A 256 10.28 -10.60 13.66
C PHE A 256 9.22 -9.51 13.56
N ASN A 257 9.51 -8.47 12.80
CA ASN A 257 8.57 -7.43 12.43
C ASN A 257 8.13 -7.62 10.97
N ILE A 258 6.88 -8.07 10.79
CA ILE A 258 6.33 -8.36 9.47
C ILE A 258 6.07 -7.06 8.68
N HIS A 259 6.52 -7.04 7.42
CA HIS A 259 6.17 -6.02 6.44
C HIS A 259 5.07 -6.48 5.50
N GLY A 260 5.11 -7.71 5.06
CA GLY A 260 4.08 -8.22 4.19
C GLY A 260 3.97 -9.73 4.18
N MET A 261 2.90 -10.21 3.55
CA MET A 261 2.59 -11.61 3.38
C MET A 261 1.91 -11.83 2.03
N LEU A 262 2.29 -12.87 1.32
CA LEU A 262 1.71 -13.26 0.04
C LEU A 262 1.24 -14.71 0.09
N PRO A 263 0.07 -15.04 -0.48
CA PRO A 263 -0.35 -16.41 -0.64
C PRO A 263 0.51 -17.12 -1.70
N THR A 264 0.82 -18.38 -1.48
CA THR A 264 1.55 -19.24 -2.42
C THR A 264 0.74 -20.51 -2.68
N ASP A 265 1.16 -21.32 -3.64
CA ASP A 265 0.49 -22.61 -3.92
C ASP A 265 0.64 -23.59 -2.75
N GLU A 266 1.71 -23.52 -1.98
CA GLU A 266 1.99 -24.43 -0.87
C GLU A 266 1.62 -23.86 0.50
N GLY A 267 1.58 -22.51 0.64
CA GLY A 267 1.33 -21.86 1.92
C GLY A 267 1.36 -20.34 1.84
N VAL A 268 2.33 -19.72 2.52
CA VAL A 268 2.51 -18.25 2.52
C VAL A 268 3.98 -17.88 2.50
N LEU A 269 4.32 -16.86 1.72
CA LEU A 269 5.58 -16.14 1.83
C LEU A 269 5.38 -14.98 2.81
N ILE A 270 6.20 -14.93 3.85
CA ILE A 270 6.23 -13.87 4.86
C ILE A 270 7.55 -13.12 4.68
N TYR A 271 7.53 -11.79 4.72
CA TYR A 271 8.73 -10.99 4.67
C TYR A 271 8.70 -9.83 5.66
N GLY A 272 9.87 -9.44 6.14
CA GLY A 272 10.01 -8.39 7.15
C GLY A 272 11.40 -8.37 7.76
N TYR A 273 11.54 -7.74 8.91
CA TYR A 273 12.83 -7.58 9.60
C TYR A 273 12.92 -8.45 10.85
N LYS A 274 14.05 -9.13 10.98
CA LYS A 274 14.43 -9.85 12.19
C LYS A 274 15.49 -9.05 12.95
N TRP A 275 15.22 -8.76 14.22
CA TRP A 275 16.15 -8.06 15.11
C TRP A 275 17.02 -9.07 15.83
N GLU A 276 18.34 -8.94 15.71
CA GLU A 276 19.30 -9.76 16.45
C GLU A 276 20.00 -8.87 17.50
N SER A 277 19.77 -9.17 18.78
CA SER A 277 20.49 -8.65 19.97
C SER A 277 21.03 -7.21 19.90
N GLY A 278 20.20 -6.24 19.44
CA GLY A 278 20.52 -4.81 19.53
C GLY A 278 21.29 -4.22 18.34
N GLU A 279 21.54 -4.98 17.30
CA GLU A 279 22.18 -4.53 16.06
C GLU A 279 21.19 -4.54 14.88
N CYS A 280 21.62 -4.04 13.71
CA CYS A 280 20.80 -3.86 12.52
C CYS A 280 19.94 -5.08 12.20
N ALA A 281 18.67 -4.83 11.96
CA ALA A 281 17.72 -5.85 11.53
C ALA A 281 18.10 -6.38 10.14
N SER A 282 18.15 -7.70 9.99
CA SER A 282 18.24 -8.33 8.67
C SER A 282 16.87 -8.38 8.02
N MET A 283 16.78 -8.07 6.71
CA MET A 283 15.60 -8.38 5.92
C MET A 283 15.51 -9.90 5.74
N VAL A 284 14.35 -10.49 6.05
CA VAL A 284 14.14 -11.93 6.00
C VAL A 284 12.89 -12.26 5.19
N PHE A 285 13.02 -13.25 4.31
CA PHE A 285 11.92 -13.91 3.62
C PHE A 285 11.80 -15.33 4.18
N VAL A 286 10.59 -15.73 4.53
CA VAL A 286 10.28 -17.06 5.04
C VAL A 286 9.07 -17.62 4.30
N HIS A 287 9.24 -18.75 3.64
CA HIS A 287 8.14 -19.49 3.03
C HIS A 287 7.70 -20.60 3.97
N VAL A 288 6.43 -20.61 4.34
CA VAL A 288 5.85 -21.53 5.32
C VAL A 288 4.67 -22.26 4.68
N ASP A 289 4.63 -23.59 4.82
CA ASP A 289 3.47 -24.40 4.40
C ASP A 289 2.29 -24.28 5.39
N LEU A 290 1.17 -24.91 5.06
CA LEU A 290 -0.03 -24.89 5.91
C LEU A 290 0.01 -25.87 7.10
N GLU A 291 1.05 -26.64 7.24
CA GLU A 291 1.39 -27.47 8.39
C GLU A 291 2.30 -26.74 9.37
N GLY A 292 2.85 -25.56 8.98
CA GLY A 292 3.77 -24.75 9.78
C GLY A 292 5.25 -25.08 9.57
N HIS A 293 5.59 -25.87 8.54
CA HIS A 293 6.98 -26.15 8.21
C HIS A 293 7.57 -25.03 7.36
N VAL A 294 8.77 -24.62 7.70
CA VAL A 294 9.54 -23.65 6.88
C VAL A 294 10.10 -24.38 5.67
N LEU A 295 9.66 -23.98 4.47
CA LEU A 295 10.13 -24.52 3.20
C LEU A 295 11.48 -23.90 2.82
N PHE A 296 11.60 -22.59 2.98
CA PHE A 296 12.89 -21.89 2.96
C PHE A 296 12.87 -20.68 3.88
N SER A 297 14.07 -20.23 4.28
CA SER A 297 14.30 -18.96 4.97
C SER A 297 15.56 -18.31 4.41
N LYS A 298 15.46 -17.04 4.00
CA LYS A 298 16.57 -16.27 3.42
C LYS A 298 16.70 -14.93 4.14
N ALA A 299 17.89 -14.66 4.68
CA ALA A 299 18.22 -13.40 5.35
C ALA A 299 19.21 -12.59 4.52
N PHE A 300 19.03 -11.27 4.52
CA PHE A 300 19.87 -10.28 3.84
C PHE A 300 20.33 -9.24 4.87
N ALA A 301 21.59 -9.33 5.29
CA ALA A 301 22.14 -8.49 6.35
C ALA A 301 22.30 -7.02 5.93
N ASP A 302 22.58 -6.78 4.64
CA ASP A 302 22.92 -5.45 4.10
C ASP A 302 21.74 -4.79 3.37
N MET A 303 20.55 -5.43 3.33
CA MET A 303 19.40 -4.93 2.61
C MET A 303 18.64 -3.92 3.47
N GLN A 304 18.46 -2.69 2.95
CA GLN A 304 17.94 -1.59 3.75
C GLN A 304 16.43 -1.63 3.95
N SER A 305 15.64 -1.62 2.87
CA SER A 305 14.18 -1.55 2.99
C SER A 305 13.50 -2.23 1.81
N VAL A 306 12.74 -3.29 2.11
CA VAL A 306 11.85 -3.96 1.15
C VAL A 306 10.42 -3.78 1.61
N LEU A 307 9.65 -2.98 0.89
CA LEU A 307 8.23 -2.72 1.18
C LEU A 307 7.31 -3.34 0.13
N SER A 308 7.87 -3.76 -1.01
CA SER A 308 7.10 -4.26 -2.14
C SER A 308 7.64 -5.59 -2.64
N VAL A 309 6.75 -6.57 -2.70
CA VAL A 309 6.99 -7.92 -3.23
C VAL A 309 5.79 -8.30 -4.09
N CYS A 310 6.01 -8.88 -5.27
CA CYS A 310 4.93 -9.41 -6.10
C CYS A 310 5.29 -10.79 -6.67
N PRO A 311 4.28 -11.65 -6.95
CA PRO A 311 4.52 -12.92 -7.61
C PRO A 311 5.11 -12.71 -9.02
N ALA A 312 6.01 -13.58 -9.43
CA ALA A 312 6.57 -13.63 -10.78
C ALA A 312 5.84 -14.68 -11.63
N SER A 313 5.48 -14.34 -12.87
CA SER A 313 4.77 -15.25 -13.79
C SER A 313 5.56 -16.53 -14.12
N ARG A 314 6.90 -16.47 -13.97
CA ARG A 314 7.83 -17.60 -14.16
C ARG A 314 8.01 -18.49 -12.90
N GLY A 315 7.22 -18.26 -11.85
CA GLY A 315 7.42 -18.81 -10.50
C GLY A 315 8.32 -17.91 -9.66
N GLY A 316 8.28 -18.04 -8.33
CA GLY A 316 8.99 -17.16 -7.41
C GLY A 316 8.40 -15.76 -7.32
N TYR A 317 9.25 -14.77 -6.99
CA TYR A 317 8.80 -13.42 -6.63
C TYR A 317 9.78 -12.37 -7.12
N TYR A 318 9.25 -11.20 -7.49
CA TYR A 318 10.04 -9.99 -7.60
C TYR A 318 9.92 -9.19 -6.31
N PHE A 319 11.00 -8.53 -5.90
CA PHE A 319 10.97 -7.57 -4.81
C PHE A 319 11.88 -6.37 -5.08
N ALA A 320 11.54 -5.25 -4.48
CA ALA A 320 12.25 -4.00 -4.65
C ALA A 320 12.89 -3.56 -3.32
N GLU A 321 14.20 -3.34 -3.34
CA GLU A 321 14.96 -2.73 -2.25
C GLU A 321 15.08 -1.23 -2.49
N ASN A 322 14.70 -0.44 -1.49
CA ASN A 322 14.96 1.00 -1.47
C ASN A 322 16.37 1.22 -0.93
N ALA A 323 17.34 1.36 -1.82
CA ALA A 323 18.72 1.63 -1.49
C ALA A 323 19.01 3.15 -1.42
N ASP A 324 20.12 3.55 -0.79
CA ASP A 324 20.50 4.97 -0.64
C ASP A 324 20.68 5.68 -2.00
N ASP A 325 21.07 4.95 -3.04
CA ASP A 325 21.37 5.45 -4.38
C ASP A 325 20.28 5.12 -5.41
N GLY A 326 19.16 4.52 -5.00
CA GLY A 326 18.05 4.23 -5.90
C GLY A 326 17.24 3.00 -5.57
N LEU A 327 16.72 2.34 -6.60
CA LEU A 327 15.88 1.16 -6.51
C LEU A 327 16.60 -0.04 -7.07
N ASN A 328 16.82 -1.07 -6.26
CA ASN A 328 17.31 -2.38 -6.70
C ASN A 328 16.13 -3.34 -6.83
N VAL A 329 16.00 -3.97 -7.98
CA VAL A 329 14.98 -4.98 -8.25
C VAL A 329 15.62 -6.35 -8.30
N PHE A 330 15.07 -7.26 -7.51
CA PHE A 330 15.56 -8.63 -7.37
C PHE A 330 14.47 -9.63 -7.80
N TYR A 331 14.95 -10.81 -8.15
CA TYR A 331 14.14 -12.02 -8.24
C TYR A 331 14.51 -12.95 -7.09
N LEU A 332 13.49 -13.56 -6.49
CA LEU A 332 13.59 -14.61 -5.47
C LEU A 332 12.89 -15.86 -6.02
N SER A 333 13.61 -16.94 -6.20
CA SER A 333 13.02 -18.21 -6.65
C SER A 333 12.22 -18.91 -5.54
N ASP A 334 11.45 -19.91 -5.90
CA ASP A 334 10.65 -20.71 -4.96
C ASP A 334 11.51 -21.52 -3.97
N ASP A 335 12.79 -21.75 -4.27
CA ASP A 335 13.78 -22.42 -3.41
C ASP A 335 14.68 -21.44 -2.62
N GLY A 336 14.39 -20.12 -2.69
CA GLY A 336 15.07 -19.09 -1.91
C GLY A 336 16.37 -18.55 -2.54
N GLU A 337 16.70 -18.89 -3.79
CA GLU A 337 17.81 -18.26 -4.50
C GLU A 337 17.43 -16.87 -5.00
N THR A 338 18.40 -15.94 -4.99
CA THR A 338 18.16 -14.54 -5.34
C THR A 338 19.10 -14.06 -6.42
N GLU A 339 18.56 -13.21 -7.29
CA GLU A 339 19.26 -12.58 -8.39
C GLU A 339 18.94 -11.09 -8.46
N LEU A 340 19.96 -10.22 -8.50
CA LEU A 340 19.77 -8.81 -8.80
C LEU A 340 19.50 -8.67 -10.31
N LEU A 341 18.30 -8.20 -10.64
CA LEU A 341 17.89 -8.04 -12.03
C LEU A 341 18.27 -6.67 -12.58
N GLN A 342 18.04 -5.63 -11.79
CA GLN A 342 18.23 -4.27 -12.21
C GLN A 342 18.48 -3.34 -11.04
N SER A 343 19.37 -2.35 -11.24
CA SER A 343 19.51 -1.18 -10.39
C SER A 343 19.08 0.05 -11.17
N VAL A 344 18.18 0.85 -10.59
CA VAL A 344 17.69 2.11 -11.14
C VAL A 344 18.23 3.23 -10.28
N PRO A 345 19.28 3.94 -10.69
CA PRO A 345 19.81 5.07 -9.92
C PRO A 345 18.76 6.17 -9.76
N CYS A 346 18.52 6.60 -8.54
CA CYS A 346 17.57 7.67 -8.23
C CYS A 346 17.90 8.29 -6.88
N ASP A 347 18.65 9.38 -6.87
CA ASP A 347 19.08 10.09 -5.64
C ASP A 347 17.91 10.63 -4.79
N ASN A 348 16.71 10.66 -5.34
CA ASN A 348 15.53 11.25 -4.72
C ASN A 348 14.45 10.21 -4.37
N LEU A 349 14.73 8.92 -4.50
CA LEU A 349 13.78 7.87 -4.11
C LEU A 349 13.59 7.89 -2.59
N ILE A 350 12.34 7.84 -2.15
CA ILE A 350 11.98 7.65 -0.74
C ILE A 350 11.58 6.21 -0.49
N SER A 351 10.61 5.70 -1.26
CA SER A 351 10.16 4.32 -1.11
C SER A 351 9.43 3.79 -2.34
N CYS A 352 9.68 2.53 -2.71
CA CYS A 352 8.81 1.74 -3.58
C CYS A 352 7.87 0.93 -2.68
N ARG A 353 6.57 1.22 -2.71
CA ARG A 353 5.58 0.60 -1.83
C ARG A 353 4.76 -0.49 -2.49
N ASN A 354 4.56 -0.40 -3.79
CA ASN A 354 3.81 -1.39 -4.56
C ASN A 354 4.55 -1.71 -5.86
N MET A 355 4.44 -2.96 -6.28
CA MET A 355 5.03 -3.44 -7.51
C MET A 355 4.17 -4.57 -8.10
N TYR A 356 4.13 -4.68 -9.43
CA TYR A 356 3.55 -5.83 -10.13
C TYR A 356 4.19 -6.06 -11.47
N GLU A 357 4.10 -7.30 -11.93
CA GLU A 357 4.57 -7.72 -13.23
C GLU A 357 3.54 -7.38 -14.31
N GLU A 358 4.03 -6.83 -15.42
CA GLU A 358 3.25 -6.52 -16.61
C GLU A 358 3.09 -7.77 -17.51
N ALA A 359 2.09 -7.75 -18.39
CA ALA A 359 1.83 -8.87 -19.28
C ALA A 359 2.98 -9.16 -20.26
N ASP A 360 3.84 -8.18 -20.48
CA ASP A 360 5.04 -8.31 -21.35
C ASP A 360 6.30 -8.73 -20.56
N GLY A 361 6.17 -9.01 -19.25
CA GLY A 361 7.28 -9.36 -18.35
C GLY A 361 8.04 -8.16 -17.80
N GLY A 362 7.60 -6.92 -18.09
CA GLY A 362 8.09 -5.72 -17.43
C GLY A 362 7.57 -5.61 -15.98
N LEU A 363 8.08 -4.63 -15.23
CA LEU A 363 7.60 -4.34 -13.89
C LEU A 363 7.12 -2.89 -13.79
N THR A 364 6.01 -2.69 -13.10
CA THR A 364 5.57 -1.36 -12.69
C THR A 364 5.76 -1.21 -11.18
N CYS A 365 6.58 -0.23 -10.80
CA CYS A 365 6.88 0.14 -9.43
C CYS A 365 6.18 1.45 -9.09
N MET A 366 5.62 1.57 -7.89
CA MET A 366 4.93 2.76 -7.41
C MET A 366 5.35 3.08 -6.00
N GLY A 367 5.43 4.37 -5.70
CA GLY A 367 5.87 4.82 -4.39
C GLY A 367 5.97 6.33 -4.30
N GLU A 368 6.92 6.76 -3.47
CA GLU A 368 7.18 8.15 -3.18
C GLU A 368 8.62 8.51 -3.55
N MET A 369 8.78 9.71 -4.09
CA MET A 369 10.08 10.30 -4.36
C MET A 369 10.12 11.77 -3.93
N ARG A 370 11.31 12.27 -3.62
CA ARG A 370 11.48 13.67 -3.26
C ARG A 370 11.77 14.50 -4.50
N VAL A 371 11.00 15.56 -4.71
CA VAL A 371 11.14 16.46 -5.86
C VAL A 371 11.32 17.88 -5.36
N LEU A 372 12.26 18.62 -5.97
CA LEU A 372 12.43 20.04 -5.71
C LEU A 372 11.33 20.81 -6.47
N THR A 373 10.49 21.51 -5.73
CA THR A 373 9.40 22.32 -6.29
C THR A 373 9.86 23.73 -6.66
N ASP A 374 9.07 24.50 -7.42
CA ASP A 374 9.42 25.83 -7.91
C ASP A 374 9.73 26.84 -6.80
N ASP A 375 9.20 26.64 -5.59
CA ASP A 375 9.50 27.44 -4.41
C ASP A 375 10.85 27.09 -3.75
N GLY A 376 11.59 26.14 -4.31
CA GLY A 376 12.87 25.65 -3.80
C GLY A 376 12.76 24.70 -2.62
N CYS A 377 11.56 24.24 -2.25
CA CYS A 377 11.35 23.26 -1.21
C CYS A 377 11.40 21.84 -1.80
N ALA A 378 12.00 20.90 -1.07
CA ALA A 378 11.90 19.48 -1.41
C ALA A 378 10.57 18.92 -0.88
N ARG A 379 9.78 18.29 -1.75
CA ARG A 379 8.46 17.72 -1.44
C ARG A 379 8.37 16.26 -1.83
N GLU A 380 7.59 15.50 -1.07
CA GLU A 380 7.28 14.11 -1.39
C GLU A 380 6.22 14.06 -2.48
N LYS A 381 6.44 13.26 -3.52
CA LYS A 381 5.57 13.09 -4.68
C LYS A 381 5.35 11.62 -4.96
N LEU A 382 4.16 11.29 -5.48
CA LEU A 382 3.89 9.94 -5.96
C LEU A 382 4.63 9.70 -7.28
N PHE A 383 5.14 8.51 -7.48
CA PHE A 383 5.71 8.09 -8.76
C PHE A 383 5.12 6.77 -9.25
N ILE A 384 5.15 6.61 -10.57
CA ILE A 384 4.99 5.33 -11.27
C ILE A 384 6.21 5.18 -12.17
N LEU A 385 6.96 4.11 -11.96
CA LEU A 385 8.14 3.75 -12.74
C LEU A 385 7.86 2.45 -13.47
N SER A 386 7.90 2.48 -14.79
CA SER A 386 7.83 1.28 -15.62
C SER A 386 9.23 0.84 -16.01
N LEU A 387 9.54 -0.41 -15.77
CA LEU A 387 10.78 -1.07 -16.17
C LEU A 387 10.46 -1.98 -17.35
N SER A 388 11.30 -1.92 -18.39
CA SER A 388 11.16 -2.81 -19.56
C SER A 388 11.24 -4.27 -19.13
N ALA A 389 10.67 -5.14 -19.95
CA ALA A 389 10.77 -6.58 -19.75
C ALA A 389 12.23 -6.99 -19.48
N LEU A 390 12.41 -7.61 -18.32
CA LEU A 390 13.71 -8.13 -17.89
C LEU A 390 13.91 -9.45 -18.64
N PHE A 391 14.50 -9.39 -19.84
CA PHE A 391 14.80 -10.59 -20.63
C PHE A 391 15.92 -11.37 -19.97
N PHE A 392 15.62 -12.62 -19.67
CA PHE A 392 16.56 -13.65 -19.22
C PHE A 392 16.63 -14.80 -20.21
#